data_a0afe2b03c3595df64b3fe51c5eca1bb
#
_entry.id   a0afe2b03c3595df64b3fe51c5eca1bb
#
_cell.length_a   1.000
_cell.length_b   1.000
_cell.length_c   1.000
_cell.angle_alpha   90.00
_cell.angle_beta   90.00
_cell.angle_gamma   90.00
#
_symmetry.space_group_name_H-M   'P 1'
#
loop_
_entity.id
_entity.type
_entity.pdbx_description
1 polymer ?
#
loop_
_entity_poly.entity_id
_entity_poly.type
_entity_poly.pdbx_seq_one_letter_code
_entity_poly.pdbx_strand_id
1 'polypeptide(L)'
;MDSPCCDGSAYCYYFRPGDVLRGIPLTTSASVILWGLGIPGLTINATGRLVADVGPDDVWPATDPAGQLIEAYAEYRRSSIIARGGRLLLASRLEPLGIDGASATYNWYNTGFDVSAYGGWGLARAAVLPITSPALNPLDDFRPAARQIVVGGEAGWRNDMFDTRAEYRREIDPKDHNIVSERAAVSVGAQFAPFHATGSFDYNIAEANLGSADITLTYVQPRFTVNAGARRYRPFFDFWSLWSAFSPVPYNAVNASADVRATSRLTLHGRGELYRFQQSGANTALVPELENSGWRASGGGTAVLNQHWSIDANLGFEHGPGAASRFADAALRWSPNAKYTFDVHGGALDRPLELRYYDASSLWIGGRGERQFGSNWRLWGEVQIVGDQRDRPDAANTSLSQFRLRTGVSVSLGSNADRLPLPPARPTRR
;
A
#
# COMPACT_ATOMS: atom_id res chain seq x y z
N MET A 1 29.73 13.12 -33.16
CA MET A 1 28.89 11.94 -32.86
C MET A 1 27.67 12.03 -33.75
N ASP A 2 27.70 11.32 -34.85
CA ASP A 2 26.63 11.31 -35.81
C ASP A 2 25.48 10.48 -35.24
N SER A 3 24.34 11.12 -35.05
CA SER A 3 23.14 10.48 -34.51
C SER A 3 22.51 9.63 -35.62
N PRO A 4 22.32 8.32 -35.42
CA PRO A 4 21.76 7.44 -36.45
C PRO A 4 20.26 7.65 -36.71
N CYS A 5 19.63 8.62 -36.10
CA CYS A 5 18.17 8.82 -36.16
C CYS A 5 17.69 9.83 -37.21
N CYS A 6 18.57 10.35 -38.07
CA CYS A 6 18.19 11.43 -38.99
C CYS A 6 18.07 11.02 -40.45
N ASP A 7 17.76 9.79 -40.76
CA ASP A 7 17.43 9.37 -42.11
C ASP A 7 16.00 9.80 -42.47
N GLY A 8 15.85 11.09 -42.81
CA GLY A 8 14.67 11.60 -43.51
C GLY A 8 13.39 11.76 -42.67
N SER A 9 13.39 11.56 -41.39
CA SER A 9 12.23 11.85 -40.53
C SER A 9 12.24 13.29 -40.00
N ALA A 10 11.11 13.97 -40.04
CA ALA A 10 10.96 15.35 -39.60
C ALA A 10 11.22 15.62 -38.12
N TYR A 11 11.43 14.57 -37.32
CA TYR A 11 11.61 14.67 -35.86
C TYR A 11 12.68 13.72 -35.39
N CYS A 12 13.73 14.26 -34.75
CA CYS A 12 14.73 13.48 -34.03
C CYS A 12 14.49 13.68 -32.51
N TYR A 13 14.23 12.60 -31.79
CA TYR A 13 14.15 12.65 -30.35
C TYR A 13 15.54 12.48 -29.74
N TYR A 14 16.04 13.52 -29.07
CA TYR A 14 17.29 13.48 -28.32
C TYR A 14 16.98 13.33 -26.84
N PHE A 15 17.43 12.24 -26.26
CA PHE A 15 17.56 12.17 -24.81
C PHE A 15 18.96 12.68 -24.43
N ARG A 16 19.06 13.93 -24.01
CA ARG A 16 20.26 14.39 -23.33
C ARG A 16 20.21 13.91 -21.90
N PRO A 17 21.34 13.37 -21.32
CA PRO A 17 21.44 13.28 -19.87
C PRO A 17 21.15 14.69 -19.33
N GLY A 18 20.18 14.80 -18.42
CA GLY A 18 19.90 16.05 -17.75
C GLY A 18 21.09 16.43 -16.86
N ASP A 19 21.17 17.70 -16.48
CA ASP A 19 22.15 18.15 -15.52
C ASP A 19 22.03 17.36 -14.21
N VAL A 20 23.14 17.13 -13.54
CA VAL A 20 23.14 16.49 -12.23
C VAL A 20 22.54 17.46 -11.22
N LEU A 21 21.29 17.22 -10.87
CA LEU A 21 20.56 18.05 -9.91
C LEU A 21 20.72 17.50 -8.49
N ARG A 22 20.79 18.37 -7.51
CA ARG A 22 20.93 18.04 -6.09
C ARG A 22 19.69 18.49 -5.31
N GLY A 23 18.78 17.57 -5.04
CA GLY A 23 17.65 17.80 -4.16
C GLY A 23 17.95 17.35 -2.72
N ILE A 24 17.41 18.06 -1.76
CA ILE A 24 17.43 17.69 -0.34
C ILE A 24 15.98 17.68 0.15
N PRO A 25 15.23 16.62 -0.13
CA PRO A 25 13.83 16.56 0.26
C PRO A 25 13.72 16.42 1.79
N LEU A 26 12.96 17.31 2.39
CA LEU A 26 12.59 17.28 3.80
C LEU A 26 11.13 16.92 3.92
N THR A 27 10.83 15.83 4.62
CA THR A 27 9.46 15.43 4.97
C THR A 27 9.33 15.38 6.48
N THR A 28 8.37 16.10 7.03
CA THR A 28 8.03 16.07 8.44
C THR A 28 6.57 15.67 8.60
N SER A 29 6.30 14.69 9.47
CA SER A 29 4.95 14.28 9.81
C SER A 29 4.72 14.45 11.30
N ALA A 30 3.52 14.91 11.66
CA ALA A 30 3.09 15.01 13.05
C ALA A 30 1.70 14.37 13.20
N SER A 31 1.55 13.57 14.25
CA SER A 31 0.26 13.00 14.66
C SER A 31 -0.01 13.37 16.10
N VAL A 32 -1.22 13.86 16.36
CA VAL A 32 -1.68 14.28 17.69
C VAL A 32 -2.98 13.56 18.01
N ILE A 33 -3.06 12.98 19.18
CA ILE A 33 -4.28 12.40 19.72
C ILE A 33 -4.55 13.05 21.06
N LEU A 34 -5.71 13.71 21.20
CA LEU A 34 -6.15 14.35 22.44
C LEU A 34 -7.32 13.55 23.02
N TRP A 35 -7.25 13.25 24.29
CA TRP A 35 -8.31 12.58 25.09
C TRP A 35 -8.45 13.24 26.45
N GLY A 36 -9.45 12.85 27.21
CA GLY A 36 -9.66 13.46 28.55
C GLY A 36 -10.21 14.87 28.49
N LEU A 37 -10.95 15.24 27.43
CA LEU A 37 -11.47 16.59 27.16
C LEU A 37 -12.75 16.93 27.96
N GLY A 38 -12.99 16.27 29.09
CA GLY A 38 -14.18 16.48 29.91
C GLY A 38 -15.44 15.77 29.40
N ILE A 39 -15.42 15.23 28.20
CA ILE A 39 -16.50 14.40 27.62
C ILE A 39 -16.00 12.96 27.54
N PRO A 40 -16.55 12.03 28.34
CA PRO A 40 -16.14 10.63 28.30
C PRO A 40 -16.35 10.02 26.92
N GLY A 41 -15.29 9.42 26.37
CA GLY A 41 -15.32 8.80 25.05
C GLY A 41 -15.03 9.73 23.87
N LEU A 42 -14.80 11.02 24.09
CA LEU A 42 -14.39 11.95 23.06
C LEU A 42 -12.86 11.95 22.90
N THR A 43 -12.39 11.77 21.66
CA THR A 43 -10.99 11.96 21.25
C THR A 43 -10.92 12.85 20.01
N ILE A 44 -9.84 13.61 19.90
CA ILE A 44 -9.53 14.39 18.69
C ILE A 44 -8.23 13.83 18.13
N ASN A 45 -8.24 13.53 16.84
CA ASN A 45 -7.09 13.01 16.12
C ASN A 45 -6.73 13.97 14.99
N ALA A 46 -5.44 14.27 14.83
CA ALA A 46 -4.94 15.05 13.72
C ALA A 46 -3.59 14.51 13.26
N THR A 47 -3.42 14.32 11.96
CA THR A 47 -2.16 13.91 11.33
C THR A 47 -1.90 14.82 10.14
N GLY A 48 -0.74 15.45 10.15
CA GLY A 48 -0.30 16.34 9.08
C GLY A 48 1.09 15.97 8.58
N ARG A 49 1.42 16.46 7.40
CA ARG A 49 2.71 16.28 6.76
C ARG A 49 3.14 17.60 6.10
N LEU A 50 4.41 17.94 6.23
CA LEU A 50 5.08 18.99 5.48
C LEU A 50 6.11 18.34 4.57
N VAL A 51 6.16 18.81 3.33
CA VAL A 51 7.16 18.38 2.34
C VAL A 51 7.79 19.63 1.76
N ALA A 52 9.11 19.69 1.75
CA ALA A 52 9.89 20.79 1.17
C ALA A 52 11.16 20.22 0.54
N ASP A 53 11.65 20.86 -0.51
CA ASP A 53 13.03 20.67 -0.96
C ASP A 53 13.85 21.85 -0.44
N VAL A 54 14.90 21.55 0.33
CA VAL A 54 15.86 22.55 0.84
C VAL A 54 17.20 22.47 0.11
N GLY A 55 17.26 21.73 -0.99
CA GLY A 55 18.40 21.64 -1.89
C GLY A 55 18.60 22.88 -2.73
N PRO A 56 19.77 23.03 -3.38
CA PRO A 56 20.04 24.14 -4.28
C PRO A 56 19.21 24.08 -5.56
N ASP A 57 18.77 22.87 -5.96
CA ASP A 57 18.00 22.63 -7.16
C ASP A 57 16.62 22.10 -6.75
N ASP A 58 15.58 22.61 -7.34
CA ASP A 58 14.19 22.18 -7.10
C ASP A 58 13.93 20.84 -7.83
N VAL A 59 14.54 19.77 -7.31
CA VAL A 59 14.52 18.44 -7.94
C VAL A 59 13.40 17.57 -7.42
N TRP A 60 13.09 17.74 -6.12
CA TRP A 60 12.01 16.96 -5.55
C TRP A 60 10.70 17.60 -5.92
N PRO A 61 9.81 16.80 -6.48
CA PRO A 61 8.52 17.30 -6.86
C PRO A 61 7.86 17.95 -5.67
N ALA A 62 7.76 19.27 -5.72
CA ALA A 62 7.01 20.03 -4.76
C ALA A 62 5.58 19.47 -4.75
N THR A 63 5.14 18.97 -3.62
CA THR A 63 3.71 18.71 -3.43
C THR A 63 3.07 20.06 -3.15
N ASP A 64 2.20 20.50 -4.00
CA ASP A 64 1.36 21.65 -3.74
C ASP A 64 0.00 21.16 -3.19
N PRO A 65 -0.36 21.57 -1.98
CA PRO A 65 0.36 22.43 -1.03
C PRO A 65 1.46 21.69 -0.27
N ALA A 66 2.52 22.43 0.10
CA ALA A 66 3.64 21.93 0.90
C ALA A 66 3.19 21.32 2.24
N GLY A 67 2.14 21.89 2.83
CA GLY A 67 1.48 21.38 4.03
C GLY A 67 0.23 20.56 3.70
N GLN A 68 0.17 19.32 4.15
CA GLN A 68 -0.95 18.41 3.92
C GLN A 68 -1.55 17.96 5.24
N LEU A 69 -2.86 18.17 5.39
CA LEU A 69 -3.65 17.57 6.46
C LEU A 69 -4.15 16.22 5.98
N ILE A 70 -3.58 15.14 6.49
CA ILE A 70 -3.92 13.78 6.10
C ILE A 70 -5.23 13.34 6.74
N GLU A 71 -5.32 13.53 8.07
CA GLU A 71 -6.51 13.26 8.87
C GLU A 71 -6.71 14.36 9.90
N ALA A 72 -7.95 14.72 10.19
CA ALA A 72 -8.31 15.59 11.30
C ALA A 72 -9.77 15.37 11.66
N TYR A 73 -10.03 14.65 12.73
CA TYR A 73 -11.39 14.30 13.11
C TYR A 73 -11.57 14.22 14.63
N ALA A 74 -12.81 14.44 15.05
CA ALA A 74 -13.29 14.08 16.37
C ALA A 74 -13.93 12.69 16.31
N GLU A 75 -13.59 11.81 17.25
CA GLU A 75 -14.23 10.52 17.46
C GLU A 75 -14.94 10.53 18.81
N TYR A 76 -16.20 10.18 18.82
CA TYR A 76 -16.97 9.89 20.02
C TYR A 76 -17.26 8.39 20.07
N ARG A 77 -16.81 7.75 21.14
CA ARG A 77 -16.99 6.31 21.36
C ARG A 77 -17.68 6.04 22.67
N ARG A 78 -18.81 5.39 22.63
CA ARG A 78 -19.56 4.97 23.80
C ARG A 78 -20.20 3.61 23.54
N SER A 79 -19.95 2.65 24.45
CA SER A 79 -20.49 1.28 24.37
C SER A 79 -20.71 0.77 22.92
N SER A 80 -21.91 0.93 22.41
CA SER A 80 -22.32 0.41 21.08
C SER A 80 -22.12 1.36 19.92
N ILE A 81 -21.80 2.64 20.17
CA ILE A 81 -21.73 3.68 19.13
C ILE A 81 -20.30 4.19 18.98
N ILE A 82 -19.86 4.30 17.72
CA ILE A 82 -18.67 5.05 17.35
C ILE A 82 -19.10 6.05 16.29
N ALA A 83 -18.91 7.34 16.54
CA ALA A 83 -19.19 8.39 15.57
C ALA A 83 -17.92 9.21 15.34
N ARG A 84 -17.65 9.55 14.08
CA ARG A 84 -16.50 10.36 13.67
C ARG A 84 -16.97 11.49 12.77
N GLY A 85 -16.33 12.65 12.89
CA GLY A 85 -16.60 13.80 12.02
C GLY A 85 -15.34 14.60 11.77
N GLY A 86 -15.14 15.00 10.52
CA GLY A 86 -13.96 15.73 10.06
C GLY A 86 -13.34 15.13 8.82
N ARG A 87 -12.01 15.26 8.67
CA ARG A 87 -11.25 14.58 7.62
C ARG A 87 -10.90 13.18 8.06
N LEU A 88 -11.49 12.21 7.41
CA LEU A 88 -11.41 10.79 7.72
C LEU A 88 -10.67 10.02 6.63
N LEU A 89 -9.81 9.11 7.03
CA LEU A 89 -9.32 8.04 6.18
C LEU A 89 -10.02 6.74 6.60
N LEU A 90 -10.93 6.26 5.77
CA LEU A 90 -11.71 5.06 6.02
C LEU A 90 -11.04 3.86 5.39
N ALA A 91 -10.79 2.82 6.19
CA ALA A 91 -10.40 1.52 5.67
C ALA A 91 -11.65 0.87 5.04
N SER A 92 -11.57 0.56 3.78
CA SER A 92 -12.65 -0.02 2.99
C SER A 92 -12.10 -1.19 2.18
N ARG A 93 -12.91 -2.19 1.92
CA ARG A 93 -12.58 -3.30 1.00
C ARG A 93 -12.59 -2.85 -0.45
N LEU A 94 -13.40 -1.84 -0.74
CA LEU A 94 -13.49 -1.18 -2.04
C LEU A 94 -12.36 -0.17 -2.27
N GLU A 95 -11.24 -0.28 -1.59
CA GLU A 95 -10.07 0.60 -1.50
C GLU A 95 -10.18 1.67 -0.39
N PRO A 96 -9.05 2.07 0.21
CA PRO A 96 -9.01 3.13 1.20
C PRO A 96 -9.67 4.40 0.66
N LEU A 97 -10.48 5.04 1.48
CA LEU A 97 -11.26 6.21 1.11
C LEU A 97 -10.97 7.37 2.05
N GLY A 98 -10.55 8.51 1.49
CA GLY A 98 -10.46 9.77 2.22
C GLY A 98 -11.71 10.61 1.99
N ILE A 99 -12.33 11.12 3.07
CA ILE A 99 -13.48 12.02 3.00
C ILE A 99 -13.36 13.17 4.01
N ASP A 100 -13.86 14.34 3.61
CA ASP A 100 -14.24 15.40 4.54
C ASP A 100 -15.74 15.22 4.84
N GLY A 101 -16.07 14.60 5.98
CA GLY A 101 -17.43 14.19 6.27
C GLY A 101 -17.61 13.54 7.63
N ALA A 102 -18.50 12.57 7.69
CA ALA A 102 -18.81 11.86 8.92
C ALA A 102 -18.98 10.36 8.69
N SER A 103 -18.76 9.59 9.74
CA SER A 103 -19.11 8.16 9.81
C SER A 103 -19.72 7.82 11.16
N ALA A 104 -20.62 6.84 11.17
CA ALA A 104 -21.19 6.29 12.39
C ALA A 104 -21.25 4.77 12.29
N THR A 105 -20.90 4.10 13.38
CA THR A 105 -20.99 2.64 13.52
C THR A 105 -21.81 2.31 14.76
N TYR A 106 -22.69 1.36 14.62
CA TYR A 106 -23.46 0.80 15.74
C TYR A 106 -23.18 -0.71 15.86
N ASN A 107 -22.85 -1.16 17.07
CA ASN A 107 -22.50 -2.53 17.38
C ASN A 107 -23.54 -3.17 18.30
N TRP A 108 -24.15 -4.29 17.84
CA TRP A 108 -25.00 -5.15 18.67
C TRP A 108 -24.16 -6.28 19.25
N TYR A 109 -23.47 -6.03 20.35
CA TYR A 109 -22.52 -6.99 20.94
C TYR A 109 -23.11 -8.37 21.24
N ASN A 110 -24.41 -8.42 21.58
CA ASN A 110 -25.07 -9.69 21.94
C ASN A 110 -25.29 -10.61 20.74
N THR A 111 -25.42 -10.03 19.54
CA THR A 111 -25.69 -10.78 18.31
C THR A 111 -24.46 -10.90 17.41
N GLY A 112 -23.39 -10.15 17.74
CA GLY A 112 -22.21 -10.05 16.89
C GLY A 112 -22.43 -9.26 15.59
N PHE A 113 -23.54 -8.51 15.50
CA PHE A 113 -23.88 -7.70 14.35
C PHE A 113 -23.39 -6.26 14.51
N ASP A 114 -22.90 -5.67 13.43
CA ASP A 114 -22.55 -4.26 13.35
C ASP A 114 -23.00 -3.65 12.02
N VAL A 115 -23.32 -2.35 12.06
CA VAL A 115 -23.63 -1.57 10.86
C VAL A 115 -22.88 -0.25 10.95
N SER A 116 -22.29 0.16 9.85
CA SER A 116 -21.70 1.48 9.69
C SER A 116 -22.23 2.19 8.47
N ALA A 117 -22.27 3.51 8.54
CA ALA A 117 -22.57 4.38 7.42
C ALA A 117 -21.59 5.55 7.41
N TYR A 118 -21.30 6.07 6.23
CA TYR A 118 -20.45 7.22 6.06
C TYR A 118 -20.90 8.07 4.88
N GLY A 119 -20.52 9.34 4.91
CA GLY A 119 -20.78 10.25 3.81
C GLY A 119 -19.99 11.54 3.96
N GLY A 120 -19.71 12.17 2.84
CA GLY A 120 -18.94 13.41 2.78
C GLY A 120 -18.41 13.71 1.40
N TRP A 121 -17.48 14.65 1.36
CA TRP A 121 -16.78 15.04 0.15
C TRP A 121 -15.51 14.18 0.01
N GLY A 122 -15.38 13.46 -1.08
CA GLY A 122 -14.19 12.65 -1.38
C GLY A 122 -12.94 13.52 -1.47
N LEU A 123 -11.86 13.06 -0.85
CA LEU A 123 -10.54 13.65 -1.08
C LEU A 123 -10.03 13.13 -2.43
N ALA A 124 -9.52 14.03 -3.26
CA ALA A 124 -8.95 13.64 -4.54
C ALA A 124 -7.83 12.60 -4.32
N ARG A 125 -7.90 11.46 -5.00
CA ARG A 125 -6.90 10.38 -4.87
C ARG A 125 -5.47 10.84 -5.19
N ALA A 126 -5.32 11.82 -6.09
CA ALA A 126 -4.04 12.43 -6.42
C ALA A 126 -3.35 13.13 -5.24
N ALA A 127 -4.09 13.52 -4.19
CA ALA A 127 -3.49 14.06 -2.97
C ALA A 127 -2.75 13.00 -2.13
N VAL A 128 -2.96 11.72 -2.39
CA VAL A 128 -2.31 10.60 -1.70
C VAL A 128 -1.05 10.13 -2.45
N LEU A 129 -1.01 10.33 -3.76
CA LEU A 129 0.16 10.01 -4.58
C LEU A 129 0.95 11.31 -4.83
N PRO A 130 2.16 11.43 -4.32
CA PRO A 130 3.05 12.57 -4.63
C PRO A 130 3.62 12.43 -6.04
N ILE A 131 2.78 12.55 -7.04
CA ILE A 131 3.19 12.75 -8.42
C ILE A 131 2.97 14.23 -8.72
N THR A 132 3.80 14.97 -8.76
CA THR A 132 4.91 15.57 -8.38
C THR A 132 5.31 16.73 -9.19
N SER A 133 5.55 17.00 -10.25
CA SER A 133 5.84 18.25 -10.92
C SER A 133 4.73 18.59 -11.91
N PRO A 134 4.15 19.78 -11.90
CA PRO A 134 3.21 20.22 -12.93
C PRO A 134 3.79 20.04 -14.35
N ALA A 135 5.10 20.23 -14.51
CA ALA A 135 5.81 20.04 -15.77
C ALA A 135 5.96 18.58 -16.20
N LEU A 136 5.86 17.62 -15.25
CA LEU A 136 6.00 16.18 -15.50
C LEU A 136 4.69 15.43 -15.39
N ASN A 137 3.60 16.12 -15.04
CA ASN A 137 2.29 15.50 -14.90
C ASN A 137 1.31 16.03 -15.97
N PRO A 138 1.38 15.53 -17.21
CA PRO A 138 0.42 15.88 -18.25
C PRO A 138 -1.01 15.42 -17.92
N LEU A 139 -1.20 14.72 -16.79
CA LEU A 139 -2.49 14.22 -16.33
C LEU A 139 -3.26 15.22 -15.46
N ASP A 140 -2.69 16.36 -15.12
CA ASP A 140 -3.40 17.39 -14.33
C ASP A 140 -4.68 17.88 -15.03
N ASP A 141 -4.69 17.89 -16.35
CA ASP A 141 -5.87 18.25 -17.14
C ASP A 141 -7.02 17.22 -17.03
N PHE A 142 -6.72 16.01 -16.54
CA PHE A 142 -7.71 14.94 -16.34
C PHE A 142 -8.13 14.79 -14.88
N ARG A 143 -7.71 15.67 -13.99
CA ARG A 143 -8.23 15.67 -12.61
C ARG A 143 -9.65 16.16 -12.60
N PRO A 144 -10.55 15.50 -11.86
CA PRO A 144 -11.88 16.04 -11.67
C PRO A 144 -11.79 17.42 -11.03
N ALA A 145 -12.36 18.43 -11.69
CA ALA A 145 -12.33 19.82 -11.23
C ALA A 145 -13.14 20.03 -9.94
N ALA A 146 -13.98 19.06 -9.55
CA ALA A 146 -14.83 19.11 -8.37
C ALA A 146 -14.63 17.86 -7.52
N ARG A 147 -14.73 18.02 -6.20
CA ARG A 147 -14.74 16.90 -5.27
C ARG A 147 -16.06 16.13 -5.43
N GLN A 148 -15.97 14.83 -5.45
CA GLN A 148 -17.14 13.94 -5.53
C GLN A 148 -17.84 13.86 -4.17
N ILE A 149 -19.16 13.69 -4.19
CA ILE A 149 -19.93 13.30 -3.01
C ILE A 149 -19.83 11.79 -2.88
N VAL A 150 -19.40 11.32 -1.71
CA VAL A 150 -19.26 9.90 -1.42
C VAL A 150 -20.24 9.52 -0.33
N VAL A 151 -21.00 8.47 -0.55
CA VAL A 151 -21.86 7.84 0.44
C VAL A 151 -21.68 6.34 0.42
N GLY A 152 -21.73 5.74 1.58
CA GLY A 152 -21.57 4.29 1.68
C GLY A 152 -21.95 3.76 3.05
N GLY A 153 -21.93 2.46 3.14
CA GLY A 153 -22.20 1.76 4.37
C GLY A 153 -21.70 0.34 4.35
N GLU A 154 -21.63 -0.23 5.52
CA GLU A 154 -21.12 -1.57 5.77
C GLU A 154 -21.99 -2.26 6.80
N ALA A 155 -22.24 -3.54 6.61
CA ALA A 155 -22.90 -4.40 7.59
C ALA A 155 -22.01 -5.62 7.84
N GLY A 156 -21.76 -5.91 9.10
CA GLY A 156 -20.92 -7.01 9.55
C GLY A 156 -21.70 -7.93 10.48
N TRP A 157 -21.39 -9.22 10.41
CA TRP A 157 -21.84 -10.20 11.36
C TRP A 157 -20.71 -11.16 11.71
N ARG A 158 -20.50 -11.35 13.01
CA ARG A 158 -19.44 -12.21 13.52
C ARG A 158 -19.95 -13.08 14.65
N ASN A 159 -19.59 -14.36 14.58
CA ASN A 159 -19.70 -15.30 15.67
C ASN A 159 -18.37 -16.04 15.86
N ASP A 160 -18.38 -17.14 16.64
CA ASP A 160 -17.17 -17.92 16.92
C ASP A 160 -16.60 -18.64 15.69
N MET A 161 -17.42 -18.90 14.69
CA MET A 161 -17.04 -19.66 13.49
C MET A 161 -16.99 -18.79 12.23
N PHE A 162 -17.82 -17.76 12.14
CA PHE A 162 -17.99 -16.97 10.93
C PHE A 162 -17.78 -15.48 11.19
N ASP A 163 -17.21 -14.81 10.21
CA ASP A 163 -17.12 -13.36 10.08
C ASP A 163 -17.54 -13.00 8.66
N THR A 164 -18.64 -12.28 8.53
CA THR A 164 -19.17 -11.85 7.23
C THR A 164 -19.30 -10.35 7.21
N ARG A 165 -19.03 -9.75 6.06
CA ARG A 165 -19.10 -8.31 5.90
C ARG A 165 -19.53 -7.96 4.49
N ALA A 166 -20.50 -7.06 4.37
CA ALA A 166 -20.96 -6.51 3.11
C ALA A 166 -20.76 -5.00 3.13
N GLU A 167 -20.28 -4.44 2.07
CA GLU A 167 -20.02 -3.01 1.90
C GLU A 167 -20.63 -2.52 0.60
N TYR A 168 -21.14 -1.29 0.63
CA TYR A 168 -21.63 -0.57 -0.53
C TYR A 168 -21.06 0.85 -0.53
N ARG A 169 -20.66 1.34 -1.71
CA ARG A 169 -20.18 2.69 -1.92
C ARG A 169 -20.67 3.27 -3.23
N ARG A 170 -21.05 4.52 -3.19
CA ARG A 170 -21.46 5.31 -4.35
C ARG A 170 -20.76 6.66 -4.33
N GLU A 171 -20.24 7.06 -5.48
CA GLU A 171 -19.59 8.34 -5.72
C GLU A 171 -20.35 9.10 -6.80
N ILE A 172 -20.67 10.37 -6.55
CA ILE A 172 -21.56 11.20 -7.39
C ILE A 172 -20.82 12.50 -7.70
N ASP A 173 -20.83 12.91 -8.95
CA ASP A 173 -20.39 14.24 -9.34
C ASP A 173 -21.41 15.28 -8.83
N PRO A 174 -20.98 16.25 -8.00
CA PRO A 174 -21.90 17.24 -7.42
C PRO A 174 -22.45 18.24 -8.45
N LYS A 175 -21.78 18.41 -9.59
CA LYS A 175 -22.18 19.38 -10.61
C LYS A 175 -23.23 18.80 -11.54
N ASP A 176 -22.97 17.63 -12.07
CA ASP A 176 -23.83 17.03 -13.09
C ASP A 176 -24.72 15.91 -12.53
N HIS A 177 -24.57 15.59 -11.24
CA HIS A 177 -25.30 14.52 -10.52
C HIS A 177 -25.10 13.12 -11.14
N ASN A 178 -24.09 12.97 -11.99
CA ASN A 178 -23.78 11.69 -12.60
C ASN A 178 -23.10 10.75 -11.60
N ILE A 179 -23.37 9.46 -11.75
CA ILE A 179 -22.68 8.43 -10.98
C ILE A 179 -21.27 8.31 -11.53
N VAL A 180 -20.26 8.54 -10.67
CA VAL A 180 -18.85 8.38 -11.00
C VAL A 180 -18.41 6.93 -10.74
N SER A 181 -18.88 6.36 -9.64
CA SER A 181 -18.58 5.00 -9.23
C SER A 181 -19.69 4.46 -8.36
N GLU A 182 -20.06 3.21 -8.58
CA GLU A 182 -21.00 2.49 -7.73
C GLU A 182 -20.53 1.04 -7.58
N ARG A 183 -20.21 0.65 -6.34
CA ARG A 183 -19.56 -0.63 -6.08
C ARG A 183 -20.12 -1.29 -4.82
N ALA A 184 -20.14 -2.60 -4.82
CA ALA A 184 -20.43 -3.41 -3.64
C ALA A 184 -19.36 -4.48 -3.43
N ALA A 185 -19.09 -4.80 -2.17
CA ALA A 185 -18.17 -5.88 -1.83
C ALA A 185 -18.75 -6.76 -0.73
N VAL A 186 -18.41 -8.04 -0.77
CA VAL A 186 -18.73 -8.99 0.29
C VAL A 186 -17.48 -9.77 0.67
N SER A 187 -17.32 -10.05 1.96
CA SER A 187 -16.31 -10.97 2.44
C SER A 187 -16.88 -11.93 3.47
N VAL A 188 -16.35 -13.11 3.45
CA VAL A 188 -16.72 -14.19 4.38
C VAL A 188 -15.45 -14.81 4.92
N GLY A 189 -15.35 -14.95 6.23
CA GLY A 189 -14.36 -15.73 6.93
C GLY A 189 -15.04 -16.88 7.64
N ALA A 190 -14.44 -18.06 7.63
CA ALA A 190 -14.90 -19.23 8.37
C ALA A 190 -13.71 -19.85 9.11
N GLN A 191 -13.86 -20.10 10.41
CA GLN A 191 -12.83 -20.66 11.27
C GLN A 191 -13.30 -21.96 11.89
N PHE A 192 -12.66 -23.04 11.54
CA PHE A 192 -12.88 -24.39 12.10
C PHE A 192 -11.52 -25.07 12.23
N ALA A 193 -10.98 -24.99 13.42
CA ALA A 193 -9.64 -25.51 13.70
C ALA A 193 -9.45 -26.94 13.17
N PRO A 194 -8.33 -27.22 12.47
CA PRO A 194 -7.16 -26.35 12.24
C PRO A 194 -7.24 -25.49 10.97
N PHE A 195 -8.40 -25.37 10.34
CA PHE A 195 -8.60 -24.66 9.09
C PHE A 195 -9.21 -23.26 9.32
N HIS A 196 -8.80 -22.34 8.47
CA HIS A 196 -9.42 -21.04 8.31
C HIS A 196 -9.61 -20.75 6.82
N ALA A 197 -10.83 -20.45 6.41
CA ALA A 197 -11.16 -20.09 5.04
C ALA A 197 -11.60 -18.64 4.97
N THR A 198 -11.13 -17.92 3.98
CA THR A 198 -11.58 -16.57 3.66
C THR A 198 -11.92 -16.46 2.20
N GLY A 199 -12.95 -15.69 1.90
CA GLY A 199 -13.31 -15.35 0.53
C GLY A 199 -13.82 -13.93 0.48
N SER A 200 -13.56 -13.24 -0.63
CA SER A 200 -14.11 -11.92 -0.89
C SER A 200 -14.40 -11.74 -2.37
N PHE A 201 -15.35 -10.87 -2.66
CA PHE A 201 -15.55 -10.38 -4.02
C PHE A 201 -16.01 -8.93 -3.98
N ASP A 202 -15.66 -8.18 -5.01
CA ASP A 202 -16.24 -6.87 -5.30
C ASP A 202 -16.92 -6.87 -6.67
N TYR A 203 -17.95 -6.05 -6.78
CA TYR A 203 -18.74 -5.89 -7.98
C TYR A 203 -18.90 -4.41 -8.31
N ASN A 204 -18.48 -4.02 -9.51
CA ASN A 204 -18.73 -2.69 -10.05
C ASN A 204 -20.14 -2.65 -10.65
N ILE A 205 -21.06 -2.01 -9.94
CA ILE A 205 -22.48 -1.92 -10.34
C ILE A 205 -22.63 -1.02 -11.56
N ALA A 206 -21.91 0.10 -11.59
CA ALA A 206 -21.94 1.06 -12.69
C ALA A 206 -21.53 0.46 -14.03
N GLU A 207 -20.57 -0.47 -14.02
CA GLU A 207 -20.07 -1.14 -15.22
C GLU A 207 -20.65 -2.56 -15.41
N ALA A 208 -21.47 -3.02 -14.48
CA ALA A 208 -22.07 -4.36 -14.47
C ALA A 208 -21.02 -5.49 -14.59
N ASN A 209 -19.90 -5.39 -13.86
CA ASN A 209 -18.84 -6.39 -13.92
C ASN A 209 -18.25 -6.74 -12.56
N LEU A 210 -17.64 -7.94 -12.51
CA LEU A 210 -16.89 -8.42 -11.37
C LEU A 210 -15.50 -7.77 -11.36
N GLY A 211 -15.18 -7.01 -10.31
CA GLY A 211 -13.89 -6.38 -10.10
C GLY A 211 -12.84 -7.38 -9.63
N SER A 212 -12.94 -7.81 -8.40
CA SER A 212 -12.08 -8.84 -7.83
C SER A 212 -12.88 -9.96 -7.18
N ALA A 213 -12.27 -11.13 -7.11
CA ALA A 213 -12.76 -12.24 -6.28
C ALA A 213 -11.56 -13.04 -5.81
N ASP A 214 -11.52 -13.36 -4.53
CA ASP A 214 -10.48 -14.20 -3.95
C ASP A 214 -11.04 -15.22 -2.98
N ILE A 215 -10.38 -16.35 -2.90
CA ILE A 215 -10.60 -17.37 -1.89
C ILE A 215 -9.25 -17.86 -1.38
N THR A 216 -9.12 -18.01 -0.09
CA THR A 216 -7.92 -18.55 0.56
C THR A 216 -8.31 -19.55 1.63
N LEU A 217 -7.68 -20.69 1.61
CA LEU A 217 -7.73 -21.71 2.66
C LEU A 217 -6.40 -21.75 3.39
N THR A 218 -6.44 -21.58 4.69
CA THR A 218 -5.29 -21.64 5.60
C THR A 218 -5.40 -22.87 6.48
N TYR A 219 -4.31 -23.63 6.57
CA TYR A 219 -4.15 -24.73 7.51
C TYR A 219 -3.09 -24.39 8.53
N VAL A 220 -3.44 -24.36 9.80
CA VAL A 220 -2.56 -23.93 10.89
C VAL A 220 -2.20 -25.08 11.81
N GLN A 221 -0.91 -25.29 11.98
CA GLN A 221 -0.33 -26.20 12.96
C GLN A 221 0.72 -25.48 13.81
N PRO A 222 1.10 -25.97 15.00
CA PRO A 222 2.08 -25.30 15.85
C PRO A 222 3.44 -25.03 15.20
N ARG A 223 3.82 -25.84 14.21
CA ARG A 223 5.11 -25.73 13.52
C ARG A 223 5.03 -25.19 12.10
N PHE A 224 3.87 -25.20 11.50
CA PHE A 224 3.73 -24.69 10.13
C PHE A 224 2.34 -24.15 9.86
N THR A 225 2.27 -23.20 8.94
CA THR A 225 1.05 -22.67 8.35
C THR A 225 1.15 -22.82 6.85
N VAL A 226 0.13 -23.34 6.22
CA VAL A 226 0.04 -23.47 4.76
C VAL A 226 -1.20 -22.71 4.30
N ASN A 227 -1.03 -21.89 3.26
CA ASN A 227 -2.13 -21.22 2.59
C ASN A 227 -2.18 -21.66 1.14
N ALA A 228 -3.39 -21.85 0.63
CA ALA A 228 -3.65 -22.05 -0.79
C ALA A 228 -4.84 -21.18 -1.20
N GLY A 229 -4.75 -20.55 -2.36
CA GLY A 229 -5.78 -19.62 -2.77
C GLY A 229 -5.91 -19.52 -4.28
N ALA A 230 -7.02 -18.93 -4.69
CA ALA A 230 -7.27 -18.53 -6.06
C ALA A 230 -7.83 -17.12 -6.05
N ARG A 231 -7.48 -16.33 -7.05
CA ARG A 231 -7.98 -14.97 -7.20
C ARG A 231 -8.23 -14.64 -8.65
N ARG A 232 -9.23 -13.81 -8.84
CA ARG A 232 -9.47 -13.06 -10.06
C ARG A 232 -9.33 -11.58 -9.71
N TYR A 233 -8.64 -10.84 -10.53
CA TYR A 233 -8.48 -9.40 -10.35
C TYR A 233 -8.70 -8.69 -11.67
N ARG A 234 -9.54 -7.67 -11.64
CA ARG A 234 -9.72 -6.71 -12.72
C ARG A 234 -9.41 -5.33 -12.13
N PRO A 235 -8.42 -4.60 -12.65
CA PRO A 235 -8.15 -3.26 -12.19
C PRO A 235 -9.39 -2.39 -12.32
N PHE A 236 -9.65 -1.58 -11.31
CA PHE A 236 -10.69 -0.56 -11.33
C PHE A 236 -10.04 0.78 -11.67
N PHE A 237 -10.58 1.48 -12.65
CA PHE A 237 -10.17 2.82 -13.00
C PHE A 237 -11.37 3.76 -12.91
N ASP A 238 -11.20 4.90 -12.26
CA ASP A 238 -12.24 5.92 -12.23
C ASP A 238 -12.52 6.45 -13.64
N PHE A 239 -13.77 6.69 -13.97
CA PHE A 239 -14.18 7.21 -15.28
C PHE A 239 -13.48 8.53 -15.67
N TRP A 240 -13.02 9.29 -14.69
CA TRP A 240 -12.36 10.59 -14.85
C TRP A 240 -10.84 10.52 -14.86
N SER A 241 -10.26 9.35 -14.89
CA SER A 241 -8.81 9.19 -15.01
C SER A 241 -8.42 8.84 -16.43
N LEU A 242 -7.22 9.24 -16.87
CA LEU A 242 -6.66 8.80 -18.16
C LEU A 242 -6.68 7.27 -18.28
N TRP A 243 -6.52 6.58 -17.17
CA TRP A 243 -6.50 5.13 -17.11
C TRP A 243 -7.85 4.50 -17.47
N SER A 244 -8.96 5.23 -17.35
CA SER A 244 -10.28 4.74 -17.80
C SER A 244 -10.36 4.55 -19.31
N ALA A 245 -9.51 5.24 -20.08
CA ALA A 245 -9.40 5.04 -21.53
C ALA A 245 -8.76 3.69 -21.89
N PHE A 246 -8.07 3.05 -20.95
CA PHE A 246 -7.48 1.73 -21.15
C PHE A 246 -8.40 0.67 -20.58
N SER A 247 -8.81 -0.29 -21.42
CA SER A 247 -9.58 -1.43 -20.94
C SER A 247 -8.72 -2.27 -19.97
N PRO A 248 -9.13 -2.41 -18.71
CA PRO A 248 -8.39 -3.22 -17.78
C PRO A 248 -8.44 -4.69 -18.23
N VAL A 249 -7.27 -5.33 -18.30
CA VAL A 249 -7.18 -6.75 -18.62
C VAL A 249 -7.25 -7.56 -17.32
N PRO A 250 -8.34 -8.30 -17.09
CA PRO A 250 -8.44 -9.14 -15.92
C PRO A 250 -7.41 -10.27 -15.94
N TYR A 251 -6.94 -10.67 -14.78
CA TYR A 251 -6.15 -11.89 -14.65
C TYR A 251 -6.71 -12.81 -13.59
N ASN A 252 -6.47 -14.11 -13.77
CA ASN A 252 -6.74 -15.16 -12.78
C ASN A 252 -5.41 -15.69 -12.26
N ALA A 253 -5.36 -16.01 -10.98
CA ALA A 253 -4.17 -16.57 -10.37
C ALA A 253 -4.54 -17.66 -9.36
N VAL A 254 -3.63 -18.62 -9.19
CA VAL A 254 -3.63 -19.54 -8.08
C VAL A 254 -2.32 -19.39 -7.32
N ASN A 255 -2.38 -19.41 -6.02
CA ASN A 255 -1.21 -19.21 -5.17
C ASN A 255 -1.17 -20.21 -4.04
N ALA A 256 0.05 -20.46 -3.56
CA ALA A 256 0.28 -21.22 -2.34
C ALA A 256 1.42 -20.58 -1.57
N SER A 257 1.36 -20.64 -0.24
CA SER A 257 2.46 -20.24 0.63
C SER A 257 2.56 -21.16 1.83
N ALA A 258 3.76 -21.27 2.38
CA ALA A 258 4.01 -22.01 3.59
C ALA A 258 4.99 -21.26 4.49
N ASP A 259 4.68 -21.21 5.78
CA ASP A 259 5.57 -20.77 6.85
C ASP A 259 5.88 -21.96 7.73
N VAL A 260 7.16 -22.26 7.92
CA VAL A 260 7.60 -23.44 8.67
C VAL A 260 8.59 -23.02 9.76
N ARG A 261 8.25 -23.29 11.00
CA ARG A 261 9.16 -23.18 12.13
C ARG A 261 10.04 -24.45 12.18
N ALA A 262 11.14 -24.43 11.41
CA ALA A 262 12.06 -25.56 11.31
C ALA A 262 12.72 -25.89 12.66
N THR A 263 13.04 -24.85 13.46
CA THR A 263 13.52 -24.97 14.84
C THR A 263 12.92 -23.85 15.69
N SER A 264 13.24 -23.81 17.00
CA SER A 264 12.87 -22.67 17.84
C SER A 264 13.53 -21.34 17.41
N ARG A 265 14.56 -21.40 16.57
CA ARG A 265 15.35 -20.26 16.13
C ARG A 265 15.31 -20.00 14.62
N LEU A 266 14.73 -20.90 13.84
CA LEU A 266 14.69 -20.80 12.39
C LEU A 266 13.25 -20.94 11.90
N THR A 267 12.75 -19.89 11.26
CA THR A 267 11.50 -19.90 10.50
C THR A 267 11.82 -19.73 9.02
N LEU A 268 11.27 -20.59 8.20
CA LEU A 268 11.35 -20.53 6.75
C LEU A 268 9.98 -20.20 6.17
N HIS A 269 9.97 -19.44 5.08
CA HIS A 269 8.75 -19.14 4.35
C HIS A 269 8.98 -19.31 2.84
N GLY A 270 7.91 -19.69 2.16
CA GLY A 270 7.91 -19.81 0.71
C GLY A 270 6.54 -19.46 0.14
N ARG A 271 6.52 -18.85 -1.03
CA ARG A 271 5.32 -18.47 -1.75
C ARG A 271 5.51 -18.71 -3.24
N GLY A 272 4.45 -19.22 -3.87
CA GLY A 272 4.37 -19.37 -5.31
C GLY A 272 3.01 -18.90 -5.83
N GLU A 273 3.00 -18.36 -7.04
CA GLU A 273 1.79 -17.97 -7.73
C GLU A 273 1.94 -18.23 -9.22
N LEU A 274 0.90 -18.79 -9.82
CA LEU A 274 0.71 -18.93 -11.26
C LEU A 274 -0.42 -18.00 -11.67
N TYR A 275 -0.23 -17.18 -12.69
CA TYR A 275 -1.24 -16.25 -13.13
C TYR A 275 -1.42 -16.25 -14.65
N ARG A 276 -2.61 -15.87 -15.08
CA ARG A 276 -2.94 -15.77 -16.50
C ARG A 276 -3.85 -14.58 -16.76
N PHE A 277 -3.46 -13.72 -17.69
CA PHE A 277 -4.28 -12.62 -18.18
C PHE A 277 -5.34 -13.15 -19.15
N GLN A 278 -6.53 -12.55 -19.12
CA GLN A 278 -7.55 -12.81 -20.12
C GLN A 278 -7.10 -12.15 -21.42
N GLN A 279 -7.26 -12.84 -22.55
CA GLN A 279 -7.02 -12.22 -23.84
C GLN A 279 -8.02 -11.10 -24.04
N SER A 280 -7.55 -9.87 -24.24
CA SER A 280 -8.39 -8.81 -24.75
C SER A 280 -8.72 -9.17 -26.22
N GLY A 281 -9.99 -9.11 -26.61
CA GLY A 281 -10.41 -9.37 -28.00
C GLY A 281 -9.88 -8.37 -29.04
N ALA A 282 -9.10 -7.39 -28.64
CA ALA A 282 -8.34 -6.51 -29.49
C ALA A 282 -7.00 -7.17 -29.83
N ASN A 283 -7.00 -8.09 -30.78
CA ASN A 283 -5.81 -8.45 -31.54
C ASN A 283 -5.37 -7.21 -32.32
N THR A 284 -4.68 -6.30 -31.67
CA THR A 284 -3.97 -5.26 -32.38
C THR A 284 -2.72 -5.92 -32.97
N ALA A 285 -2.67 -5.97 -34.27
CA ALA A 285 -1.59 -6.53 -35.07
C ALA A 285 -0.20 -5.87 -34.86
N LEU A 286 -0.08 -4.99 -33.87
CA LEU A 286 1.13 -4.21 -33.56
C LEU A 286 1.97 -4.81 -32.44
N VAL A 287 1.45 -5.81 -31.69
CA VAL A 287 2.20 -6.45 -30.63
C VAL A 287 2.34 -7.93 -30.98
N PRO A 288 3.56 -8.44 -31.20
CA PRO A 288 3.77 -9.88 -31.39
C PRO A 288 3.20 -10.60 -30.17
N GLU A 289 2.75 -11.83 -30.35
CA GLU A 289 2.11 -12.69 -29.37
C GLU A 289 2.80 -12.60 -28.00
N LEU A 290 2.28 -11.75 -27.14
CA LEU A 290 2.72 -11.70 -25.75
C LEU A 290 2.16 -12.95 -25.05
N GLU A 291 3.02 -13.67 -24.38
CA GLU A 291 2.58 -14.71 -23.46
C GLU A 291 1.53 -14.12 -22.50
N ASN A 292 0.42 -14.81 -22.33
CA ASN A 292 -0.65 -14.34 -21.44
C ASN A 292 -0.58 -14.95 -20.04
N SER A 293 0.44 -15.76 -19.78
CA SER A 293 0.62 -16.46 -18.50
C SER A 293 2.00 -16.18 -17.91
N GLY A 294 2.06 -16.19 -16.60
CA GLY A 294 3.29 -16.00 -15.85
C GLY A 294 3.28 -16.72 -14.54
N TRP A 295 4.42 -16.70 -13.87
CA TRP A 295 4.59 -17.22 -12.52
C TRP A 295 5.51 -16.32 -11.71
N ARG A 296 5.34 -16.36 -10.40
CA ARG A 296 6.28 -15.80 -9.43
C ARG A 296 6.47 -16.75 -8.26
N ALA A 297 7.69 -16.79 -7.76
CA ALA A 297 8.04 -17.57 -6.59
C ALA A 297 8.99 -16.77 -5.72
N SER A 298 8.82 -16.87 -4.42
CA SER A 298 9.73 -16.29 -3.44
C SER A 298 9.89 -17.20 -2.25
N GLY A 299 11.03 -17.10 -1.59
CA GLY A 299 11.30 -17.84 -0.37
C GLY A 299 12.36 -17.15 0.44
N GLY A 300 12.39 -17.47 1.72
CA GLY A 300 13.33 -16.87 2.64
C GLY A 300 13.22 -17.46 4.01
N GLY A 301 13.84 -16.79 4.97
CA GLY A 301 13.75 -17.21 6.35
C GLY A 301 14.38 -16.24 7.32
N THR A 302 13.94 -16.36 8.56
CA THR A 302 14.46 -15.62 9.70
C THR A 302 15.16 -16.57 10.64
N ALA A 303 16.42 -16.29 10.95
CA ALA A 303 17.23 -17.05 11.92
C ALA A 303 17.56 -16.16 13.14
N VAL A 304 17.14 -16.60 14.32
CA VAL A 304 17.51 -16.01 15.61
C VAL A 304 18.79 -16.69 16.09
N LEU A 305 19.94 -16.05 15.90
CA LEU A 305 21.25 -16.61 16.26
C LEU A 305 21.39 -16.71 17.78
N ASN A 306 20.99 -15.65 18.47
CA ASN A 306 20.90 -15.59 19.94
C ASN A 306 19.93 -14.47 20.37
N GLN A 307 19.90 -14.14 21.66
CA GLN A 307 19.01 -13.10 22.20
C GLN A 307 19.26 -11.68 21.66
N HIS A 308 20.38 -11.45 20.98
CA HIS A 308 20.80 -10.14 20.49
C HIS A 308 20.87 -10.07 18.96
N TRP A 309 20.98 -11.19 18.27
CA TRP A 309 21.20 -11.22 16.84
C TRP A 309 20.15 -12.02 16.10
N SER A 310 19.63 -11.45 15.02
CA SER A 310 18.82 -12.16 14.04
C SER A 310 19.21 -11.79 12.61
N ILE A 311 19.01 -12.73 11.71
CA ILE A 311 19.21 -12.57 10.26
C ILE A 311 17.89 -12.87 9.59
N ASP A 312 17.53 -12.06 8.61
CA ASP A 312 16.45 -12.28 7.67
C ASP A 312 17.02 -12.26 6.26
N ALA A 313 16.56 -13.18 5.40
CA ALA A 313 16.97 -13.21 4.00
C ALA A 313 15.82 -13.70 3.13
N ASN A 314 15.64 -13.06 1.98
CA ASN A 314 14.59 -13.34 1.01
C ASN A 314 15.17 -13.37 -0.41
N LEU A 315 14.60 -14.18 -1.25
CA LEU A 315 14.86 -14.21 -2.68
C LEU A 315 13.57 -14.48 -3.45
N GLY A 316 13.48 -13.98 -4.66
CA GLY A 316 12.29 -14.19 -5.47
C GLY A 316 12.56 -14.00 -6.95
N PHE A 317 11.68 -14.61 -7.73
CA PHE A 317 11.71 -14.64 -9.18
C PHE A 317 10.30 -14.40 -9.71
N GLU A 318 10.20 -13.65 -10.80
CA GLU A 318 8.98 -13.48 -11.56
C GLU A 318 9.29 -13.60 -13.04
N HIS A 319 8.42 -14.31 -13.76
CA HIS A 319 8.47 -14.43 -15.20
C HIS A 319 7.06 -14.43 -15.77
N GLY A 320 6.80 -13.53 -16.70
CA GLY A 320 5.48 -13.39 -17.32
C GLY A 320 5.37 -12.21 -18.27
N PRO A 321 4.17 -11.94 -18.79
CA PRO A 321 3.92 -10.89 -19.75
C PRO A 321 4.33 -9.50 -19.22
N GLY A 322 5.33 -8.91 -19.87
CA GLY A 322 5.83 -7.58 -19.48
C GLY A 322 6.48 -7.52 -18.10
N ALA A 323 6.75 -8.67 -17.48
CA ALA A 323 7.41 -8.76 -16.19
C ALA A 323 8.40 -9.93 -16.17
N ALA A 324 9.66 -9.61 -15.97
CA ALA A 324 10.67 -10.57 -15.54
C ALA A 324 11.52 -9.88 -14.49
N SER A 325 11.63 -10.47 -13.34
CA SER A 325 12.43 -9.90 -12.25
C SER A 325 13.03 -10.97 -11.36
N ARG A 326 14.16 -10.66 -10.78
CA ARG A 326 14.78 -11.42 -9.70
C ARG A 326 15.17 -10.45 -8.61
N PHE A 327 14.92 -10.82 -7.38
CA PHE A 327 15.37 -10.03 -6.25
C PHE A 327 15.98 -10.91 -5.18
N ALA A 328 16.91 -10.33 -4.44
CA ALA A 328 17.43 -10.90 -3.21
C ALA A 328 17.64 -9.76 -2.21
N ASP A 329 17.24 -9.96 -0.98
CA ASP A 329 17.50 -9.04 0.11
C ASP A 329 17.89 -9.80 1.38
N ALA A 330 18.66 -9.12 2.24
CA ALA A 330 19.02 -9.64 3.54
C ALA A 330 19.15 -8.50 4.56
N ALA A 331 18.86 -8.81 5.81
CA ALA A 331 19.03 -7.91 6.94
C ALA A 331 19.65 -8.64 8.11
N LEU A 332 20.61 -7.98 8.75
CA LEU A 332 21.21 -8.40 10.02
C LEU A 332 20.81 -7.41 11.10
N ARG A 333 20.11 -7.88 12.11
CA ARG A 333 19.68 -7.07 13.25
C ARG A 333 20.46 -7.40 14.49
N TRP A 334 20.89 -6.37 15.19
CA TRP A 334 21.55 -6.45 16.47
C TRP A 334 20.83 -5.60 17.52
N SER A 335 20.39 -6.23 18.60
CA SER A 335 19.70 -5.58 19.72
C SER A 335 20.46 -5.94 21.03
N PRO A 336 21.52 -5.19 21.38
CA PRO A 336 22.33 -5.50 22.56
C PRO A 336 21.55 -5.42 23.88
N ASN A 337 20.49 -4.63 23.90
CA ASN A 337 19.54 -4.51 25.01
C ASN A 337 18.24 -3.88 24.52
N ALA A 338 17.25 -3.72 25.39
CA ALA A 338 15.93 -3.17 25.07
C ALA A 338 15.95 -1.69 24.61
N LYS A 339 17.07 -0.97 24.77
CA LYS A 339 17.18 0.45 24.42
C LYS A 339 17.77 0.71 23.05
N TYR A 340 18.50 -0.25 22.49
CA TYR A 340 19.21 -0.08 21.22
C TYR A 340 18.87 -1.19 20.25
N THR A 341 18.61 -0.80 19.01
CA THR A 341 18.47 -1.71 17.87
C THR A 341 19.27 -1.16 16.71
N PHE A 342 20.07 -2.01 16.10
CA PHE A 342 20.82 -1.72 14.87
C PHE A 342 20.44 -2.75 13.82
N ASP A 343 20.31 -2.28 12.60
CA ASP A 343 19.94 -3.08 11.44
C ASP A 343 20.87 -2.72 10.29
N VAL A 344 21.47 -3.72 9.65
CA VAL A 344 22.18 -3.56 8.39
C VAL A 344 21.45 -4.39 7.36
N HIS A 345 21.07 -3.77 6.27
CA HIS A 345 20.27 -4.41 5.23
C HIS A 345 20.82 -4.08 3.85
N GLY A 346 20.55 -4.95 2.91
CA GLY A 346 20.90 -4.73 1.52
C GLY A 346 20.18 -5.70 0.61
N GLY A 347 20.21 -5.41 -0.66
CA GLY A 347 19.58 -6.27 -1.64
C GLY A 347 19.86 -5.84 -3.06
N ALA A 348 19.44 -6.68 -3.97
CA ALA A 348 19.54 -6.49 -5.40
C ALA A 348 18.19 -6.79 -6.06
N LEU A 349 17.87 -6.03 -7.07
CA LEU A 349 16.73 -6.25 -7.95
C LEU A 349 17.21 -6.16 -9.39
N ASP A 350 16.92 -7.18 -10.15
CA ASP A 350 17.23 -7.27 -11.56
C ASP A 350 15.92 -7.45 -12.33
N ARG A 351 15.73 -6.65 -13.39
CA ARG A 351 14.54 -6.61 -14.23
C ARG A 351 14.95 -6.73 -15.70
N PRO A 352 15.26 -7.94 -16.19
CA PRO A 352 15.81 -8.13 -17.54
C PRO A 352 14.81 -7.86 -18.67
N LEU A 353 13.52 -7.65 -18.37
CA LEU A 353 12.49 -7.36 -19.38
C LEU A 353 11.62 -6.21 -18.90
N GLU A 354 12.07 -5.00 -19.11
CA GLU A 354 11.24 -3.81 -18.91
C GLU A 354 10.93 -3.18 -20.28
N LEU A 355 9.66 -2.83 -20.50
CA LEU A 355 9.18 -2.29 -21.78
C LEU A 355 9.96 -1.07 -22.31
N ARG A 356 10.61 -0.31 -21.42
CA ARG A 356 11.36 0.91 -21.74
C ARG A 356 12.87 0.73 -21.74
N TYR A 357 13.35 -0.43 -21.28
CA TYR A 357 14.78 -0.72 -21.15
C TYR A 357 15.06 -2.14 -21.56
N TYR A 358 16.25 -2.40 -22.11
CA TYR A 358 16.69 -3.77 -22.38
C TYR A 358 17.02 -4.51 -21.10
N ASP A 359 17.57 -3.78 -20.12
CA ASP A 359 17.93 -4.31 -18.83
C ASP A 359 17.87 -3.20 -17.77
N ALA A 360 17.54 -3.56 -16.55
CA ALA A 360 17.53 -2.64 -15.41
C ALA A 360 17.92 -3.41 -14.14
N SER A 361 18.91 -2.91 -13.43
CA SER A 361 19.35 -3.47 -12.17
C SER A 361 19.46 -2.42 -11.09
N SER A 362 19.10 -2.77 -9.87
CA SER A 362 19.22 -1.91 -8.70
C SER A 362 19.92 -2.66 -7.57
N LEU A 363 20.89 -2.01 -6.95
CA LEU A 363 21.57 -2.51 -5.77
C LEU A 363 21.45 -1.49 -4.64
N TRP A 364 21.15 -1.94 -3.44
CA TRP A 364 21.13 -1.06 -2.26
C TRP A 364 21.80 -1.71 -1.06
N ILE A 365 22.38 -0.87 -0.24
CA ILE A 365 22.89 -1.21 1.08
C ILE A 365 22.57 -0.09 2.05
N GLY A 366 22.17 -0.42 3.25
CA GLY A 366 21.82 0.56 4.25
C GLY A 366 22.04 0.06 5.66
N GLY A 367 21.95 0.99 6.60
CA GLY A 367 21.96 0.70 8.01
C GLY A 367 21.05 1.65 8.77
N ARG A 368 20.37 1.12 9.77
CA ARG A 368 19.47 1.85 10.65
C ARG A 368 19.87 1.64 12.09
N GLY A 369 19.91 2.70 12.86
CA GLY A 369 20.09 2.67 14.30
C GLY A 369 18.89 3.30 15.00
N GLU A 370 18.45 2.69 16.09
CA GLU A 370 17.37 3.19 16.92
C GLU A 370 17.78 3.18 18.39
N ARG A 371 17.46 4.26 19.10
CA ARG A 371 17.64 4.36 20.55
C ARG A 371 16.40 4.84 21.24
N GLN A 372 16.00 4.11 22.28
CA GLN A 372 14.93 4.49 23.17
C GLN A 372 15.48 5.19 24.41
N PHE A 373 14.96 6.39 24.72
CA PHE A 373 15.27 7.19 25.88
C PHE A 373 14.08 7.18 26.84
N GLY A 374 14.21 6.49 27.96
CA GLY A 374 13.08 6.30 28.87
C GLY A 374 11.92 5.56 28.20
N SER A 375 10.69 5.88 28.63
CA SER A 375 9.46 5.29 28.07
C SER A 375 8.87 6.08 26.91
N ASN A 376 9.31 7.31 26.72
CA ASN A 376 8.56 8.30 25.95
C ASN A 376 9.27 8.79 24.68
N TRP A 377 10.59 8.61 24.60
CA TRP A 377 11.36 9.12 23.49
C TRP A 377 12.04 8.01 22.70
N ARG A 378 11.96 8.09 21.40
CA ARG A 378 12.66 7.21 20.47
C ARG A 378 13.32 8.05 19.38
N LEU A 379 14.61 7.89 19.22
CA LEU A 379 15.40 8.48 18.14
C LEU A 379 15.83 7.38 17.20
N TRP A 380 15.74 7.62 15.90
CA TRP A 380 16.28 6.71 14.89
C TRP A 380 16.99 7.47 13.77
N GLY A 381 17.92 6.80 13.14
CA GLY A 381 18.61 7.27 11.95
C GLY A 381 18.87 6.11 11.00
N GLU A 382 18.79 6.39 9.70
CA GLU A 382 18.98 5.43 8.63
C GLU A 382 19.85 6.07 7.54
N VAL A 383 20.81 5.32 7.06
CA VAL A 383 21.65 5.66 5.90
C VAL A 383 21.47 4.58 4.87
N GLN A 384 21.28 4.97 3.61
CA GLN A 384 21.15 4.03 2.50
C GLN A 384 21.88 4.57 1.28
N ILE A 385 22.58 3.69 0.58
CA ILE A 385 23.15 3.93 -0.74
C ILE A 385 22.39 3.06 -1.73
N VAL A 386 21.94 3.66 -2.83
CA VAL A 386 21.21 2.98 -3.90
C VAL A 386 21.94 3.27 -5.21
N GLY A 387 22.29 2.22 -5.94
CA GLY A 387 22.73 2.29 -7.33
C GLY A 387 21.64 1.72 -8.24
N ASP A 388 21.33 2.42 -9.31
CA ASP A 388 20.34 2.01 -10.31
C ASP A 388 20.99 2.14 -11.68
N GLN A 389 20.98 1.08 -12.46
CA GLN A 389 21.52 1.03 -13.83
C GLN A 389 20.40 0.63 -14.76
N ARG A 390 20.30 1.33 -15.88
CA ARG A 390 19.26 1.10 -16.89
C ARG A 390 19.85 1.20 -18.28
N ASP A 391 19.75 0.12 -19.01
CA ASP A 391 20.18 0.04 -20.41
C ASP A 391 19.01 0.41 -21.31
N ARG A 392 19.22 1.40 -22.17
CA ARG A 392 18.21 1.88 -23.11
C ARG A 392 18.47 1.37 -24.53
N PRO A 393 17.41 1.20 -25.34
CA PRO A 393 17.57 0.83 -26.75
C PRO A 393 18.32 1.88 -27.60
N ASP A 394 18.36 3.12 -27.14
CA ASP A 394 18.94 4.28 -27.87
C ASP A 394 20.39 4.59 -27.45
N ALA A 395 21.11 3.62 -26.90
CA ALA A 395 22.51 3.71 -26.46
C ALA A 395 22.80 4.74 -25.34
N ALA A 396 21.80 5.33 -24.74
CA ALA A 396 21.96 6.22 -23.59
C ALA A 396 21.75 5.45 -22.29
N ASN A 397 22.72 4.60 -21.92
CA ASN A 397 22.72 3.95 -20.60
C ASN A 397 22.67 5.01 -19.50
N THR A 398 21.73 4.87 -18.58
CA THR A 398 21.61 5.77 -17.44
C THR A 398 21.95 5.04 -16.17
N SER A 399 22.87 5.60 -15.41
CA SER A 399 23.17 5.16 -14.05
C SER A 399 22.79 6.27 -13.06
N LEU A 400 22.13 5.88 -11.99
CA LEU A 400 21.77 6.77 -10.90
C LEU A 400 22.35 6.24 -9.61
N SER A 401 23.09 7.08 -8.90
CA SER A 401 23.55 6.79 -7.55
C SER A 401 22.91 7.76 -6.57
N GLN A 402 22.30 7.24 -5.53
CA GLN A 402 21.64 8.03 -4.50
C GLN A 402 22.21 7.69 -3.13
N PHE A 403 22.51 8.72 -2.37
CA PHE A 403 22.72 8.64 -0.93
C PHE A 403 21.48 9.17 -0.23
N ARG A 404 20.90 8.37 0.66
CA ARG A 404 19.70 8.71 1.41
C ARG A 404 20.04 8.71 2.90
N LEU A 405 19.78 9.83 3.57
CA LEU A 405 19.84 9.96 5.03
C LEU A 405 18.44 10.25 5.53
N ARG A 406 17.95 9.46 6.47
CA ARG A 406 16.68 9.68 7.15
C ARG A 406 16.92 9.70 8.65
N THR A 407 16.29 10.62 9.35
CA THR A 407 16.30 10.67 10.82
C THR A 407 14.92 10.96 11.33
N GLY A 408 14.61 10.49 12.51
CA GLY A 408 13.31 10.78 13.10
C GLY A 408 13.33 10.66 14.61
N VAL A 409 12.48 11.45 15.24
CA VAL A 409 12.23 11.45 16.67
C VAL A 409 10.76 11.12 16.89
N SER A 410 10.48 10.14 17.72
CA SER A 410 9.13 9.86 18.17
C SER A 410 9.03 10.19 19.66
N VAL A 411 8.04 10.97 20.03
CA VAL A 411 7.78 11.39 21.42
C VAL A 411 6.37 11.00 21.77
N SER A 412 6.20 10.24 22.85
CA SER A 412 4.90 9.94 23.42
C SER A 412 4.68 10.81 24.64
N LEU A 413 3.72 11.71 24.58
CA LEU A 413 3.33 12.58 25.69
C LEU A 413 1.95 12.12 26.20
N GLY A 414 1.82 11.96 27.49
CA GLY A 414 0.57 11.57 28.13
C GLY A 414 0.78 11.16 29.58
N SER A 415 -0.24 11.28 30.40
CA SER A 415 -0.21 10.75 31.76
C SER A 415 -0.66 9.28 31.73
N ASN A 416 -0.06 8.44 32.59
CA ASN A 416 -0.49 7.04 32.75
C ASN A 416 -1.92 6.90 33.29
N ALA A 417 -2.49 8.00 33.83
CA ALA A 417 -3.84 8.05 34.37
C ALA A 417 -4.93 8.05 33.31
N ASP A 418 -4.58 8.51 32.07
CA ASP A 418 -5.52 8.70 30.98
C ASP A 418 -5.28 7.68 29.84
N ARG A 419 -5.02 6.42 30.18
CA ARG A 419 -5.01 5.38 29.16
C ARG A 419 -6.36 5.39 28.47
N LEU A 420 -6.36 5.51 27.13
CA LEU A 420 -7.55 5.27 26.33
C LEU A 420 -8.25 4.02 26.89
N PRO A 421 -9.52 4.10 27.27
CA PRO A 421 -10.24 2.94 27.74
C PRO A 421 -10.14 1.90 26.63
N LEU A 422 -9.39 0.83 26.88
CA LEU A 422 -9.39 -0.32 25.99
C LEU A 422 -10.86 -0.73 25.81
N PRO A 423 -11.30 -1.05 24.59
CA PRO A 423 -12.63 -1.61 24.41
C PRO A 423 -12.77 -2.75 25.39
N PRO A 424 -13.93 -2.86 26.08
CA PRO A 424 -14.12 -3.87 27.11
C PRO A 424 -13.73 -5.23 26.51
N ALA A 425 -12.84 -5.94 27.22
CA ALA A 425 -12.44 -7.27 26.83
C ALA A 425 -13.73 -8.07 26.61
N ARG A 426 -13.87 -8.70 25.44
CA ARG A 426 -15.05 -9.53 25.16
C ARG A 426 -15.18 -10.54 26.27
N PRO A 427 -16.36 -10.71 26.86
CA PRO A 427 -16.55 -11.76 27.85
C PRO A 427 -16.22 -13.08 27.15
N THR A 428 -15.17 -13.73 27.60
CA THR A 428 -14.89 -15.12 27.24
C THR A 428 -16.06 -15.92 27.80
N ARG A 429 -16.99 -16.31 26.95
CA ARG A 429 -17.99 -17.30 27.33
C ARG A 429 -17.24 -18.59 27.67
N ARG A 430 -17.32 -18.97 28.96
CA ARG A 430 -16.94 -20.29 29.43
C ARG A 430 -17.91 -21.32 28.89
#